data_201a7cb59d404a307227389b62e6dac8
#
_entry.id   201a7cb59d404a307227389b62e6dac8
#
_cell.length_a   1.000
_cell.length_b   1.000
_cell.length_c   1.000
_cell.angle_alpha   90.00
_cell.angle_beta   90.00
_cell.angle_gamma   90.00
#
_symmetry.space_group_name_H-M   'P 1'
#
loop_
_entity.id
_entity.type
_entity.pdbx_description
1 polymer ?
#
loop_
_entity_poly.entity_id
_entity_poly.type
_entity_poly.pdbx_seq_one_letter_code
_entity_poly.pdbx_strand_id
1 'polypeptide(L)'
;MRSWRHIGMIHQLALDHLLILFGICLVQAACSTASIPVPVSDPLTDADGAPEQKRDSDSGLAQTETSQQRRPVLSRGAESRRGQRVADIARRYVGTPYRWGGASPSGFDCSGLVRYVYAQVGVSLPHNAAKQYRYGLPVSRDRLEPGDLVFFDHLRHSGIYIGRGRFIDARQTGKRVGIASLDDDWYAEQWGGARRR
;
A
#
# COMPACT_ATOMS: atom_id res chain seq x y z
N MET A 1 -53.36 -14.75 33.02
CA MET A 1 -52.33 -15.80 33.14
C MET A 1 -51.12 -15.35 32.39
N ARG A 2 -50.23 -14.73 33.08
CA ARG A 2 -48.96 -14.12 32.54
C ARG A 2 -47.83 -14.71 33.34
N SER A 3 -46.66 -14.74 32.66
CA SER A 3 -45.37 -14.96 33.29
C SER A 3 -44.92 -16.41 33.45
N TRP A 4 -43.77 -16.64 32.78
CA TRP A 4 -42.62 -17.44 33.26
C TRP A 4 -41.78 -17.86 32.04
N ARG A 5 -41.00 -16.92 31.46
CA ARG A 5 -39.94 -17.24 30.47
C ARG A 5 -38.80 -16.24 30.51
N HIS A 6 -38.22 -15.96 31.69
CA HIS A 6 -37.05 -15.05 31.76
C HIS A 6 -36.01 -15.46 32.82
N ILE A 7 -35.81 -16.74 33.10
CA ILE A 7 -34.81 -17.23 34.09
C ILE A 7 -33.99 -18.38 33.48
N GLY A 8 -33.38 -18.18 32.31
CA GLY A 8 -32.59 -19.27 31.72
C GLY A 8 -31.31 -18.80 31.03
N MET A 9 -30.98 -17.53 31.04
CA MET A 9 -29.90 -16.99 30.17
C MET A 9 -28.74 -16.31 30.91
N ILE A 10 -28.62 -16.47 32.22
CA ILE A 10 -27.57 -15.84 33.04
C ILE A 10 -26.49 -16.81 33.55
N HIS A 11 -26.67 -18.11 33.38
CA HIS A 11 -25.72 -19.11 33.90
C HIS A 11 -24.66 -19.63 32.91
N GLN A 12 -24.73 -19.28 31.64
CA GLN A 12 -23.79 -19.79 30.61
C GLN A 12 -22.54 -18.89 30.38
N LEU A 13 -22.49 -17.71 30.95
CA LEU A 13 -21.36 -16.76 30.73
C LEU A 13 -20.26 -16.82 31.81
N ALA A 14 -20.38 -17.67 32.82
CA ALA A 14 -19.41 -17.75 33.93
C ALA A 14 -18.41 -18.90 33.85
N LEU A 15 -18.53 -19.83 32.89
CA LEU A 15 -17.65 -20.99 32.78
C LEU A 15 -16.54 -20.88 31.74
N ASP A 16 -16.62 -19.91 30.82
CA ASP A 16 -15.61 -19.78 29.73
C ASP A 16 -14.39 -18.91 30.09
N HIS A 17 -14.37 -18.29 31.29
CA HIS A 17 -13.24 -17.44 31.72
C HIS A 17 -12.19 -18.14 32.59
N LEU A 18 -12.34 -19.42 32.90
CA LEU A 18 -11.42 -20.13 33.82
C LEU A 18 -10.41 -21.05 33.12
N LEU A 19 -10.41 -21.15 31.80
CA LEU A 19 -9.48 -22.04 31.06
C LEU A 19 -8.37 -21.30 30.28
N ILE A 20 -8.28 -19.98 30.37
CA ILE A 20 -7.25 -19.20 29.66
C ILE A 20 -6.02 -18.85 30.52
N LEU A 21 -6.02 -19.17 31.83
CA LEU A 21 -4.93 -18.77 32.73
C LEU A 21 -3.89 -19.86 33.06
N PHE A 22 -3.89 -21.02 32.40
CA PHE A 22 -2.92 -22.10 32.67
C PHE A 22 -2.12 -22.53 31.44
N GLY A 23 -1.56 -21.58 30.70
CA GLY A 23 -0.76 -21.90 29.50
C GLY A 23 0.46 -21.00 29.31
N ILE A 24 0.99 -20.35 30.34
CA ILE A 24 2.23 -19.59 30.24
C ILE A 24 3.25 -20.22 31.18
N CYS A 25 4.00 -21.18 30.71
CA CYS A 25 5.28 -21.53 31.33
C CYS A 25 6.23 -22.17 30.32
N LEU A 26 7.40 -21.58 30.19
CA LEU A 26 8.69 -22.16 29.77
C LEU A 26 8.86 -22.58 28.29
N VAL A 27 9.47 -21.70 27.50
CA VAL A 27 10.72 -22.03 26.80
C VAL A 27 11.62 -20.79 26.78
N GLN A 28 12.56 -20.74 27.74
CA GLN A 28 13.82 -20.02 27.60
C GLN A 28 14.87 -21.04 27.22
N ALA A 29 15.60 -20.76 26.15
CA ALA A 29 17.01 -21.14 25.92
C ALA A 29 17.34 -20.84 24.45
N ALA A 30 18.24 -20.11 24.20
CA ALA A 30 19.64 -20.09 23.91
C ALA A 30 19.95 -18.93 22.96
N CYS A 31 20.55 -17.94 23.54
CA CYS A 31 21.37 -16.94 22.88
C CYS A 31 22.59 -17.64 22.26
N SER A 32 22.83 -17.49 20.98
CA SER A 32 24.14 -17.74 20.38
C SER A 32 24.47 -16.58 19.45
N THR A 33 25.28 -15.70 19.98
CA THR A 33 25.98 -14.62 19.28
C THR A 33 27.09 -15.24 18.42
N ALA A 34 26.95 -15.19 17.11
CA ALA A 34 28.03 -15.41 16.17
C ALA A 34 28.46 -14.05 15.60
N SER A 35 29.54 -13.53 16.15
CA SER A 35 30.27 -12.37 15.61
C SER A 35 31.10 -12.85 14.40
N ILE A 36 30.89 -12.23 13.26
CA ILE A 36 31.72 -12.38 12.07
C ILE A 36 32.71 -11.22 12.08
N PRO A 37 34.04 -11.46 12.08
CA PRO A 37 35.03 -10.39 12.02
C PRO A 37 35.14 -9.80 10.62
N VAL A 38 35.14 -8.48 10.55
CA VAL A 38 35.46 -7.68 9.37
C VAL A 38 36.98 -7.62 9.28
N PRO A 39 37.63 -7.93 8.14
CA PRO A 39 39.05 -7.65 7.96
C PRO A 39 39.28 -6.16 7.67
N VAL A 40 40.00 -5.55 8.56
CA VAL A 40 40.68 -4.27 8.37
C VAL A 40 41.92 -4.54 7.51
N SER A 41 42.07 -3.80 6.43
CA SER A 41 43.35 -3.69 5.74
C SER A 41 43.70 -2.23 5.60
N ASP A 42 44.74 -1.86 6.31
CA ASP A 42 45.38 -0.56 6.36
C ASP A 42 46.30 -0.31 5.13
N PRO A 43 46.87 0.90 5.07
CA PRO A 43 47.12 1.65 3.86
C PRO A 43 48.59 1.68 3.46
N LEU A 44 48.95 2.57 2.57
CA LEU A 44 50.27 3.02 2.05
C LEU A 44 50.48 2.58 0.58
N THR A 45 50.85 3.41 -0.34
CA THR A 45 51.89 4.45 -0.38
C THR A 45 51.75 5.28 -1.66
N ASP A 46 51.97 6.54 -1.50
CA ASP A 46 52.64 7.53 -2.33
C ASP A 46 53.09 7.16 -3.78
N ALA A 47 52.81 8.03 -4.74
CA ALA A 47 53.77 8.89 -5.38
C ALA A 47 53.28 9.53 -6.68
N ASP A 48 53.38 10.85 -6.71
CA ASP A 48 53.81 11.73 -7.78
C ASP A 48 53.29 11.62 -9.23
N GLY A 49 52.89 12.77 -9.74
CA GLY A 49 52.91 13.06 -11.16
C GLY A 49 51.79 13.98 -11.66
N ALA A 50 51.86 15.28 -11.33
CA ALA A 50 51.20 16.27 -12.17
C ALA A 50 51.98 16.43 -13.49
N PRO A 51 51.31 16.78 -14.58
CA PRO A 51 51.45 18.14 -15.04
C PRO A 51 50.15 18.87 -15.39
N GLU A 52 50.15 20.05 -14.95
CA GLU A 52 49.40 21.23 -15.38
C GLU A 52 49.32 21.35 -16.92
N GLN A 53 48.08 21.44 -17.47
CA GLN A 53 47.87 22.02 -18.76
C GLN A 53 46.72 23.02 -18.74
N LYS A 54 47.09 24.27 -18.91
CA LYS A 54 46.34 25.50 -19.04
C LYS A 54 45.54 25.54 -20.35
N ARG A 55 44.34 26.21 -20.23
CA ARG A 55 43.63 27.04 -21.25
C ARG A 55 43.05 26.26 -22.43
N ASP A 56 41.78 26.41 -22.76
CA ASP A 56 41.21 27.67 -23.25
C ASP A 56 39.68 27.75 -23.02
N SER A 57 39.30 28.96 -22.87
CA SER A 57 37.95 29.51 -22.70
C SER A 57 37.06 29.26 -23.91
N ASP A 58 35.76 29.17 -23.59
CA ASP A 58 34.69 29.88 -24.27
C ASP A 58 33.63 29.02 -24.98
N SER A 59 32.39 29.47 -24.76
CA SER A 59 31.14 29.13 -25.48
C SER A 59 30.54 27.75 -25.31
N GLY A 60 29.81 27.53 -24.17
CA GLY A 60 28.98 26.36 -23.97
C GLY A 60 27.88 26.47 -22.89
N LEU A 61 27.58 27.65 -22.41
CA LEU A 61 26.70 27.86 -21.23
C LEU A 61 25.22 28.18 -21.55
N ALA A 62 24.69 27.79 -22.69
CA ALA A 62 23.30 28.15 -23.02
C ALA A 62 22.35 26.98 -23.34
N GLN A 63 22.75 25.69 -23.23
CA GLN A 63 21.88 24.58 -23.65
C GLN A 63 21.59 23.54 -22.57
N THR A 64 22.16 23.65 -21.37
CA THR A 64 22.05 22.62 -20.36
C THR A 64 20.84 22.80 -19.42
N GLU A 65 20.29 24.01 -19.31
CA GLU A 65 19.17 24.27 -18.37
C GLU A 65 17.78 23.87 -18.90
N THR A 66 17.60 23.82 -20.22
CA THR A 66 16.31 23.52 -20.84
C THR A 66 15.95 22.03 -20.77
N SER A 67 16.93 21.12 -20.69
CA SER A 67 16.71 19.68 -20.67
C SER A 67 16.39 19.12 -19.27
N GLN A 68 16.88 19.74 -18.21
CA GLN A 68 16.63 19.29 -16.84
C GLN A 68 15.24 19.68 -16.31
N GLN A 69 14.71 20.81 -16.76
CA GLN A 69 13.36 21.28 -16.37
C GLN A 69 12.22 20.56 -17.11
N ARG A 70 12.47 19.96 -18.29
CA ARG A 70 11.47 19.20 -19.06
C ARG A 70 11.19 17.80 -18.49
N ARG A 71 12.15 17.18 -17.80
CA ARG A 71 12.00 15.82 -17.22
C ARG A 71 10.90 15.70 -16.17
N PRO A 72 10.71 16.61 -15.20
CA PRO A 72 9.66 16.51 -14.20
C PRO A 72 8.25 16.62 -14.78
N VAL A 73 8.06 17.43 -15.83
CA VAL A 73 6.74 17.63 -16.46
C VAL A 73 6.33 16.41 -17.29
N LEU A 74 7.28 15.82 -18.02
CA LEU A 74 7.02 14.62 -18.84
C LEU A 74 6.73 13.40 -17.95
N SER A 75 7.42 13.23 -16.82
CA SER A 75 7.18 12.14 -15.86
C SER A 75 5.80 12.29 -15.21
N ARG A 76 5.42 13.48 -14.75
CA ARG A 76 4.10 13.74 -14.15
C ARG A 76 2.96 13.45 -15.12
N GLY A 77 3.09 13.84 -16.38
CA GLY A 77 2.10 13.54 -17.41
C GLY A 77 1.97 12.03 -17.70
N ALA A 78 3.06 11.28 -17.65
CA ALA A 78 3.05 9.83 -17.81
C ALA A 78 2.42 9.13 -16.60
N GLU A 79 2.71 9.60 -15.39
CA GLU A 79 2.13 9.09 -14.15
C GLU A 79 0.62 9.32 -14.10
N SER A 80 0.15 10.51 -14.44
CA SER A 80 -1.27 10.85 -14.50
C SER A 80 -2.02 9.98 -15.53
N ARG A 81 -1.44 9.75 -16.73
CA ARG A 81 -2.02 8.83 -17.73
C ARG A 81 -2.07 7.39 -17.23
N ARG A 82 -1.03 6.92 -16.54
CA ARG A 82 -1.03 5.58 -15.93
C ARG A 82 -2.10 5.46 -14.86
N GLY A 83 -2.22 6.45 -13.97
CA GLY A 83 -3.24 6.50 -12.94
C GLY A 83 -4.66 6.47 -13.52
N GLN A 84 -4.93 7.26 -14.56
CA GLN A 84 -6.21 7.21 -15.25
C GLN A 84 -6.49 5.83 -15.84
N ARG A 85 -5.51 5.19 -16.46
CA ARG A 85 -5.64 3.83 -17.00
C ARG A 85 -5.95 2.80 -15.91
N VAL A 86 -5.32 2.91 -14.74
CA VAL A 86 -5.62 2.07 -13.56
C VAL A 86 -7.08 2.23 -13.15
N ALA A 87 -7.57 3.46 -13.03
CA ALA A 87 -8.96 3.75 -12.68
C ALA A 87 -9.95 3.18 -13.72
N ASP A 88 -9.63 3.29 -15.02
CA ASP A 88 -10.48 2.77 -16.09
C ASP A 88 -10.51 1.23 -16.10
N ILE A 89 -9.39 0.59 -15.81
CA ILE A 89 -9.33 -0.86 -15.66
C ILE A 89 -10.16 -1.30 -14.46
N ALA A 90 -10.03 -0.62 -13.29
CA ALA A 90 -10.80 -0.95 -12.10
C ALA A 90 -12.31 -0.91 -12.34
N ARG A 91 -12.80 0.06 -13.11
CA ARG A 91 -14.22 0.20 -13.46
C ARG A 91 -14.80 -1.03 -14.16
N ARG A 92 -13.99 -1.77 -14.92
CA ARG A 92 -14.42 -2.98 -15.65
C ARG A 92 -14.79 -4.14 -14.73
N TYR A 93 -14.33 -4.10 -13.49
CA TYR A 93 -14.55 -5.16 -12.48
C TYR A 93 -15.67 -4.82 -11.50
N VAL A 94 -16.31 -3.66 -11.61
CA VAL A 94 -17.51 -3.34 -10.83
C VAL A 94 -18.58 -4.42 -11.10
N GLY A 95 -19.18 -4.93 -10.01
CA GLY A 95 -20.14 -6.04 -10.08
C GLY A 95 -19.54 -7.44 -9.92
N THR A 96 -18.20 -7.60 -9.97
CA THR A 96 -17.53 -8.88 -9.67
C THR A 96 -17.79 -9.28 -8.22
N PRO A 97 -18.10 -10.56 -7.93
CA PRO A 97 -18.33 -11.01 -6.55
C PRO A 97 -17.11 -10.81 -5.65
N TYR A 98 -17.33 -10.47 -4.38
CA TYR A 98 -16.29 -10.56 -3.37
C TYR A 98 -15.94 -12.03 -3.10
N ARG A 99 -14.65 -12.34 -3.03
CA ARG A 99 -14.12 -13.62 -2.57
C ARG A 99 -12.90 -13.38 -1.69
N TRP A 100 -12.93 -13.89 -0.47
CA TRP A 100 -11.77 -13.84 0.40
C TRP A 100 -10.58 -14.55 -0.26
N GLY A 101 -9.40 -13.89 -0.30
CA GLY A 101 -8.23 -14.39 -1.00
C GLY A 101 -8.34 -14.37 -2.52
N GLY A 102 -9.41 -13.80 -3.08
CA GLY A 102 -9.63 -13.71 -4.52
C GLY A 102 -8.80 -12.62 -5.18
N ALA A 103 -8.18 -12.95 -6.32
CA ALA A 103 -7.35 -12.03 -7.11
C ALA A 103 -7.55 -12.24 -8.62
N SER A 104 -8.76 -12.58 -9.06
CA SER A 104 -9.09 -12.85 -10.47
C SER A 104 -10.53 -12.37 -10.80
N PRO A 105 -10.90 -12.28 -12.08
CA PRO A 105 -12.26 -11.89 -12.48
C PRO A 105 -13.38 -12.81 -11.98
N SER A 106 -13.06 -13.99 -11.47
CA SER A 106 -14.04 -14.88 -10.81
C SER A 106 -14.40 -14.45 -9.38
N GLY A 107 -13.63 -13.54 -8.80
CA GLY A 107 -13.87 -12.95 -7.47
C GLY A 107 -12.63 -12.27 -6.93
N PHE A 108 -12.82 -11.18 -6.21
CA PHE A 108 -11.76 -10.38 -5.61
C PHE A 108 -11.99 -10.16 -4.11
N ASP A 109 -10.91 -10.13 -3.34
CA ASP A 109 -10.88 -9.33 -2.11
C ASP A 109 -10.30 -7.92 -2.41
N CYS A 110 -10.25 -7.05 -1.39
CA CYS A 110 -9.82 -5.66 -1.56
C CYS A 110 -8.41 -5.54 -2.15
N SER A 111 -7.45 -6.21 -1.56
CA SER A 111 -6.04 -6.19 -1.97
C SER A 111 -5.77 -7.00 -3.24
N GLY A 112 -6.57 -8.03 -3.51
CA GLY A 112 -6.51 -8.82 -4.73
C GLY A 112 -7.00 -8.04 -5.95
N LEU A 113 -8.06 -7.25 -5.80
CA LEU A 113 -8.52 -6.31 -6.83
C LEU A 113 -7.41 -5.31 -7.19
N VAL A 114 -6.85 -4.66 -6.17
CA VAL A 114 -5.74 -3.70 -6.36
C VAL A 114 -4.57 -4.36 -7.08
N ARG A 115 -4.10 -5.50 -6.58
CA ARG A 115 -3.00 -6.26 -7.20
C ARG A 115 -3.27 -6.59 -8.66
N TYR A 116 -4.45 -7.10 -8.95
CA TYR A 116 -4.85 -7.54 -10.29
C TYR A 116 -4.91 -6.37 -11.29
N VAL A 117 -5.51 -5.26 -10.87
CA VAL A 117 -5.62 -4.06 -11.72
C VAL A 117 -4.26 -3.45 -12.01
N TYR A 118 -3.41 -3.32 -11.00
CA TYR A 118 -2.08 -2.76 -11.17
C TYR A 118 -1.15 -3.64 -12.01
N ALA A 119 -1.28 -4.95 -11.95
CA ALA A 119 -0.54 -5.87 -12.81
C ALA A 119 -0.78 -5.61 -14.30
N GLN A 120 -1.99 -5.17 -14.69
CA GLN A 120 -2.32 -4.85 -16.09
C GLN A 120 -1.65 -3.57 -16.62
N VAL A 121 -1.06 -2.78 -15.74
CA VAL A 121 -0.22 -1.62 -16.11
C VAL A 121 1.27 -1.84 -15.80
N GLY A 122 1.66 -3.12 -15.61
CA GLY A 122 3.05 -3.51 -15.39
C GLY A 122 3.57 -3.27 -13.96
N VAL A 123 2.69 -3.05 -12.99
CA VAL A 123 3.07 -2.81 -11.59
C VAL A 123 2.70 -4.03 -10.73
N SER A 124 3.71 -4.71 -10.17
CA SER A 124 3.50 -5.80 -9.24
C SER A 124 3.30 -5.29 -7.82
N LEU A 125 2.22 -5.73 -7.17
CA LEU A 125 1.90 -5.40 -5.78
C LEU A 125 1.63 -6.68 -4.97
N PRO A 126 1.96 -6.70 -3.67
CA PRO A 126 1.63 -7.83 -2.80
C PRO A 126 0.11 -7.98 -2.62
N HIS A 127 -0.36 -9.21 -2.36
CA HIS A 127 -1.76 -9.49 -2.03
C HIS A 127 -1.98 -9.28 -0.52
N ASN A 128 -1.87 -8.06 -0.06
CA ASN A 128 -2.10 -7.65 1.33
C ASN A 128 -2.14 -6.12 1.41
N ALA A 129 -3.20 -5.53 1.93
CA ALA A 129 -3.40 -4.08 1.97
C ALA A 129 -2.31 -3.35 2.76
N ALA A 130 -1.95 -3.81 3.95
CA ALA A 130 -0.90 -3.19 4.77
C ALA A 130 0.48 -3.27 4.09
N LYS A 131 0.77 -4.33 3.36
CA LYS A 131 1.99 -4.40 2.55
C LYS A 131 1.92 -3.46 1.35
N GLN A 132 0.77 -3.34 0.67
CA GLN A 132 0.57 -2.39 -0.44
C GLN A 132 0.79 -0.95 0.01
N TYR A 133 0.41 -0.59 1.24
CA TYR A 133 0.63 0.75 1.80
C TYR A 133 2.10 1.17 1.88
N ARG A 134 3.03 0.21 1.89
CA ARG A 134 4.48 0.49 1.92
C ARG A 134 5.05 0.87 0.55
N TYR A 135 4.24 0.76 -0.51
CA TYR A 135 4.68 1.06 -1.88
C TYR A 135 4.10 2.40 -2.35
N GLY A 136 4.95 3.19 -2.99
CA GLY A 136 4.58 4.49 -3.54
C GLY A 136 4.74 5.66 -2.58
N LEU A 137 4.48 6.85 -3.09
CA LEU A 137 4.59 8.10 -2.36
C LEU A 137 3.32 8.38 -1.57
N PRO A 138 3.41 8.93 -0.35
CA PRO A 138 2.24 9.35 0.41
C PRO A 138 1.53 10.50 -0.33
N VAL A 139 0.20 10.46 -0.33
CA VAL A 139 -0.66 11.47 -0.93
C VAL A 139 -1.68 11.93 0.11
N SER A 140 -1.84 13.24 0.26
CA SER A 140 -2.91 13.79 1.11
C SER A 140 -4.28 13.66 0.41
N ARG A 141 -5.34 13.58 1.21
CA ARG A 141 -6.71 13.32 0.73
C ARG A 141 -7.19 14.37 -0.29
N ASP A 142 -6.78 15.62 -0.12
CA ASP A 142 -7.10 16.77 -0.99
C ASP A 142 -6.35 16.74 -2.34
N ARG A 143 -5.27 15.94 -2.45
CA ARG A 143 -4.44 15.82 -3.66
C ARG A 143 -4.55 14.48 -4.36
N LEU A 144 -5.61 13.74 -4.09
CA LEU A 144 -5.87 12.46 -4.74
C LEU A 144 -6.11 12.62 -6.23
N GLU A 145 -5.49 11.74 -7.02
CA GLU A 145 -5.69 11.62 -8.47
C GLU A 145 -6.16 10.21 -8.83
N PRO A 146 -6.91 10.03 -9.95
CA PRO A 146 -7.30 8.70 -10.43
C PRO A 146 -6.12 7.74 -10.47
N GLY A 147 -6.33 6.53 -9.95
CA GLY A 147 -5.30 5.50 -9.82
C GLY A 147 -4.59 5.50 -8.46
N ASP A 148 -4.74 6.50 -7.61
CA ASP A 148 -4.16 6.43 -6.28
C ASP A 148 -4.79 5.29 -5.46
N LEU A 149 -3.98 4.64 -4.64
CA LEU A 149 -4.43 3.67 -3.65
C LEU A 149 -4.97 4.38 -2.42
N VAL A 150 -6.13 4.00 -1.96
CA VAL A 150 -6.74 4.49 -0.72
C VAL A 150 -6.85 3.35 0.29
N PHE A 151 -6.62 3.65 1.56
CA PHE A 151 -6.54 2.65 2.62
C PHE A 151 -7.40 3.05 3.82
N PHE A 152 -7.99 2.02 4.46
CA PHE A 152 -8.94 2.17 5.56
C PHE A 152 -8.72 1.09 6.62
N ASP A 153 -9.41 1.20 7.75
CA ASP A 153 -9.50 0.17 8.78
C ASP A 153 -8.10 -0.32 9.22
N HIS A 154 -7.27 0.60 9.73
CA HIS A 154 -5.90 0.29 10.15
C HIS A 154 -5.08 -0.46 9.09
N LEU A 155 -5.26 -0.11 7.81
CA LEU A 155 -4.64 -0.72 6.62
C LEU A 155 -5.10 -2.15 6.33
N ARG A 156 -6.22 -2.59 6.87
CA ARG A 156 -6.81 -3.90 6.55
C ARG A 156 -7.65 -3.88 5.28
N HIS A 157 -8.04 -2.69 4.82
CA HIS A 157 -8.84 -2.49 3.62
C HIS A 157 -8.17 -1.53 2.64
N SER A 158 -8.34 -1.77 1.34
CA SER A 158 -7.78 -0.94 0.27
C SER A 158 -8.71 -0.83 -0.93
N GLY A 159 -8.58 0.28 -1.66
CA GLY A 159 -9.31 0.54 -2.89
C GLY A 159 -8.50 1.39 -3.88
N ILE A 160 -9.07 1.64 -5.05
CA ILE A 160 -8.49 2.43 -6.14
C ILE A 160 -9.32 3.69 -6.33
N TYR A 161 -8.72 4.85 -6.11
CA TYR A 161 -9.38 6.14 -6.32
C TYR A 161 -9.67 6.38 -7.82
N ILE A 162 -10.87 6.86 -8.13
CA ILE A 162 -11.33 7.07 -9.50
C ILE A 162 -11.74 8.52 -9.81
N GLY A 163 -11.45 9.45 -8.88
CA GLY A 163 -11.79 10.87 -9.00
C GLY A 163 -13.10 11.26 -8.31
N ARG A 164 -13.25 12.55 -8.04
CA ARG A 164 -14.46 13.16 -7.46
C ARG A 164 -14.91 12.54 -6.13
N GLY A 165 -13.94 12.30 -5.22
CA GLY A 165 -14.21 11.70 -3.91
C GLY A 165 -14.62 10.23 -3.95
N ARG A 166 -14.54 9.54 -5.11
CA ARG A 166 -14.99 8.15 -5.28
C ARG A 166 -13.83 7.20 -5.52
N PHE A 167 -14.01 5.96 -5.10
CA PHE A 167 -13.07 4.88 -5.31
C PHE A 167 -13.78 3.55 -5.56
N ILE A 168 -13.06 2.56 -6.04
CA ILE A 168 -13.55 1.20 -6.28
C ILE A 168 -12.89 0.27 -5.29
N ASP A 169 -13.68 -0.56 -4.64
CA ASP A 169 -13.23 -1.59 -3.70
C ASP A 169 -14.00 -2.91 -3.80
N ALA A 170 -13.44 -3.95 -3.21
CA ALA A 170 -14.11 -5.22 -2.91
C ALA A 170 -14.25 -5.33 -1.39
N ARG A 171 -15.40 -4.93 -0.84
CA ARG A 171 -15.53 -4.65 0.58
C ARG A 171 -15.62 -5.89 1.47
N GLN A 172 -16.54 -6.80 1.21
CA GLN A 172 -16.80 -7.93 2.12
C GLN A 172 -17.62 -9.06 1.47
N THR A 173 -17.65 -10.22 2.14
CA THR A 173 -18.46 -11.38 1.76
C THR A 173 -19.93 -10.99 1.56
N GLY A 174 -20.55 -11.55 0.53
CA GLY A 174 -21.94 -11.27 0.15
C GLY A 174 -22.13 -9.97 -0.64
N LYS A 175 -21.08 -9.19 -0.83
CA LYS A 175 -21.09 -7.98 -1.66
C LYS A 175 -20.34 -8.21 -2.98
N ARG A 176 -20.39 -7.22 -3.82
CA ARG A 176 -19.66 -7.16 -5.09
C ARG A 176 -18.69 -6.01 -5.07
N VAL A 177 -17.68 -6.06 -5.92
CA VAL A 177 -16.86 -4.89 -6.25
C VAL A 177 -17.77 -3.73 -6.58
N GLY A 178 -17.58 -2.61 -5.91
CA GLY A 178 -18.48 -1.46 -6.01
C GLY A 178 -17.72 -0.14 -6.06
N ILE A 179 -18.48 0.93 -6.32
CA ILE A 179 -18.03 2.30 -6.19
C ILE A 179 -18.56 2.83 -4.85
N ALA A 180 -17.67 3.39 -4.05
CA ALA A 180 -17.98 4.05 -2.77
C ALA A 180 -17.49 5.49 -2.77
N SER A 181 -17.99 6.29 -1.82
CA SER A 181 -17.53 7.65 -1.57
C SER A 181 -16.55 7.67 -0.40
N LEU A 182 -15.53 8.52 -0.50
CA LEU A 182 -14.65 8.81 0.63
C LEU A 182 -15.41 9.51 1.79
N ASP A 183 -16.55 10.13 1.47
CA ASP A 183 -17.39 10.88 2.43
C ASP A 183 -18.47 10.00 3.06
N ASP A 184 -18.61 8.71 2.64
CA ASP A 184 -19.47 7.77 3.36
C ASP A 184 -18.92 7.57 4.78
N ASP A 185 -19.79 7.64 5.80
CA ASP A 185 -19.43 7.71 7.22
C ASP A 185 -18.34 6.71 7.62
N TRP A 186 -18.52 5.42 7.28
CA TRP A 186 -17.56 4.40 7.64
C TRP A 186 -16.18 4.63 7.02
N TYR A 187 -16.11 5.05 5.76
CA TYR A 187 -14.82 5.28 5.09
C TYR A 187 -14.14 6.56 5.57
N ALA A 188 -14.92 7.59 5.89
CA ALA A 188 -14.42 8.83 6.46
C ALA A 188 -13.78 8.59 7.84
N GLU A 189 -14.45 7.83 8.71
CA GLU A 189 -13.98 7.48 10.05
C GLU A 189 -12.77 6.53 10.02
N GLN A 190 -12.75 5.58 9.07
CA GLN A 190 -11.71 4.56 8.97
C GLN A 190 -10.55 4.94 8.04
N TRP A 191 -10.42 6.22 7.65
CA TRP A 191 -9.37 6.67 6.76
C TRP A 191 -7.96 6.37 7.28
N GLY A 192 -7.18 5.59 6.52
CA GLY A 192 -5.80 5.17 6.85
C GLY A 192 -4.73 5.85 5.99
N GLY A 193 -5.11 6.58 4.95
CA GLY A 193 -4.19 7.28 4.07
C GLY A 193 -4.22 6.83 2.61
N ALA A 194 -3.32 7.41 1.79
CA ALA A 194 -3.24 7.07 0.38
C ALA A 194 -1.80 6.98 -0.13
N ARG A 195 -1.62 6.30 -1.29
CA ARG A 195 -0.33 6.11 -1.97
C ARG A 195 -0.47 6.27 -3.48
N ARG A 196 0.45 6.99 -4.10
CA ARG A 196 0.61 7.11 -5.57
C ARG A 196 1.73 6.21 -6.07
N ARG A 197 1.47 5.47 -7.17
CA ARG A 197 2.41 4.51 -7.80
C ARG A 197 2.76 4.91 -9.21
#